data_3c263681308ea8dbbfdddad95de13b5c
#
_entry.id   3c263681308ea8dbbfdddad95de13b5c
#
_cell.length_a   1.000
_cell.length_b   1.000
_cell.length_c   1.000
_cell.angle_alpha   90.00
_cell.angle_beta   90.00
_cell.angle_gamma   90.00
#
_symmetry.space_group_name_H-M   'P 1'
#
loop_
_entity.id
_entity.type
_entity.pdbx_description
1 polymer ?
#
loop_
_entity_poly.entity_id
_entity_poly.type
_entity_poly.pdbx_seq_one_letter_code
_entity_poly.pdbx_strand_id
1 'polypeptide(L)'
;MSGMRQQFRSLGALLMERGLLTQTQLDSALDDQKRSGEKLGRILVARGWVRDKDILAVLNGMMVVVFHLAGEDYGVETLLVREIVRHQEARPLPEAPAWLEGLIDYRGLVVPVVDLGRRLGLAGASGGDAARTIIYEGAGARAWGLRVDSVSAVVQVASEQLDSAQGGWGLKGLPARWLAGMARLGGTSVALLNVDELLAAGALESAVVLAEGGLL
;
A
#
# COMPACT_ATOMS: atom_id res chain seq x y z
N MET A 1 -3.24 15.16 -38.78
CA MET A 1 -3.78 15.87 -37.60
C MET A 1 -4.74 14.93 -36.91
N SER A 2 -4.24 14.04 -36.05
CA SER A 2 -5.05 13.13 -35.28
C SER A 2 -5.00 13.59 -33.82
N GLY A 3 -6.10 14.23 -33.39
CA GLY A 3 -6.25 14.67 -32.00
C GLY A 3 -6.26 13.48 -31.06
N MET A 4 -5.27 13.39 -30.20
CA MET A 4 -5.29 12.55 -29.03
C MET A 4 -6.47 12.97 -28.18
N ARG A 5 -7.58 12.25 -28.25
CA ARG A 5 -8.65 12.30 -27.24
C ARG A 5 -8.06 11.72 -25.96
N GLN A 6 -7.67 12.60 -25.06
CA GLN A 6 -7.40 12.28 -23.67
C GLN A 6 -8.69 11.62 -23.13
N GLN A 7 -8.68 10.30 -23.02
CA GLN A 7 -9.78 9.55 -22.45
C GLN A 7 -9.76 9.83 -20.95
N PHE A 8 -10.55 10.80 -20.50
CA PHE A 8 -10.85 10.97 -19.08
C PHE A 8 -11.50 9.69 -18.59
N ARG A 9 -10.78 8.91 -17.81
CA ARG A 9 -11.33 7.72 -17.16
C ARG A 9 -12.45 8.16 -16.22
N SER A 10 -13.62 7.54 -16.32
CA SER A 10 -14.74 7.88 -15.44
C SER A 10 -14.45 7.50 -13.99
N LEU A 11 -15.01 8.24 -13.02
CA LEU A 11 -14.90 7.92 -11.60
C LEU A 11 -15.21 6.43 -11.31
N GLY A 12 -16.26 5.90 -11.95
CA GLY A 12 -16.64 4.50 -11.81
C GLY A 12 -15.55 3.53 -12.28
N ALA A 13 -14.91 3.80 -13.43
CA ALA A 13 -13.81 2.99 -13.94
C ALA A 13 -12.61 2.99 -12.98
N LEU A 14 -12.24 4.15 -12.46
CA LEU A 14 -11.13 4.30 -11.52
C LEU A 14 -11.38 3.56 -10.19
N LEU A 15 -12.61 3.60 -9.68
CA LEU A 15 -13.00 2.87 -8.46
C LEU A 15 -12.99 1.37 -8.67
N MET A 16 -13.40 0.88 -9.85
CA MET A 16 -13.33 -0.56 -10.19
C MET A 16 -11.87 -1.04 -10.34
N GLU A 17 -11.02 -0.28 -11.00
CA GLU A 17 -9.59 -0.60 -11.13
C GLU A 17 -8.89 -0.77 -9.77
N ARG A 18 -9.34 -0.05 -8.75
CA ARG A 18 -8.85 -0.18 -7.37
C ARG A 18 -9.59 -1.22 -6.53
N GLY A 19 -10.50 -1.97 -7.11
CA GLY A 19 -11.29 -2.97 -6.38
C GLY A 19 -12.26 -2.39 -5.35
N LEU A 20 -12.48 -1.08 -5.37
CA LEU A 20 -13.37 -0.38 -4.44
C LEU A 20 -14.86 -0.46 -4.85
N LEU A 21 -15.13 -0.90 -6.07
CA LEU A 21 -16.47 -0.98 -6.62
C LEU A 21 -16.56 -2.18 -7.57
N THR A 22 -17.64 -2.95 -7.47
CA THR A 22 -17.93 -4.03 -8.43
C THR A 22 -18.71 -3.49 -9.63
N GLN A 23 -18.67 -4.22 -10.75
CA GLN A 23 -19.47 -3.87 -11.94
C GLN A 23 -20.96 -3.75 -11.62
N THR A 24 -21.50 -4.69 -10.85
CA THR A 24 -22.94 -4.69 -10.45
C THR A 24 -23.30 -3.46 -9.61
N GLN A 25 -22.41 -3.05 -8.71
CA GLN A 25 -22.64 -1.83 -7.90
C GLN A 25 -22.57 -0.58 -8.78
N LEU A 26 -21.65 -0.52 -9.73
CA LEU A 26 -21.54 0.61 -10.65
C LEU A 26 -22.78 0.73 -11.52
N ASP A 27 -23.25 -0.36 -12.12
CA ASP A 27 -24.45 -0.36 -12.96
C ASP A 27 -25.69 0.10 -12.18
N SER A 28 -25.86 -0.41 -10.96
CA SER A 28 -26.95 0.02 -10.07
C SER A 28 -26.87 1.51 -9.71
N ALA A 29 -25.68 2.03 -9.45
CA ALA A 29 -25.49 3.45 -9.13
C ALA A 29 -25.71 4.36 -10.35
N LEU A 30 -25.35 3.91 -11.55
CA LEU A 30 -25.61 4.63 -12.80
C LEU A 30 -27.10 4.70 -13.12
N ASP A 31 -27.86 3.66 -12.82
CA ASP A 31 -29.32 3.67 -12.97
C ASP A 31 -30.01 4.59 -11.96
N ASP A 32 -29.51 4.66 -10.73
CA ASP A 32 -29.97 5.67 -9.77
C ASP A 32 -29.62 7.08 -10.23
N GLN A 33 -28.42 7.29 -10.76
CA GLN A 33 -28.01 8.58 -11.29
C GLN A 33 -28.94 9.06 -12.41
N LYS A 34 -29.31 8.17 -13.32
CA LYS A 34 -30.28 8.49 -14.39
C LYS A 34 -31.64 8.90 -13.85
N ARG A 35 -32.07 8.29 -12.75
CA ARG A 35 -33.39 8.55 -12.13
C ARG A 35 -33.40 9.79 -11.27
N SER A 36 -32.37 10.02 -10.48
CA SER A 36 -32.29 11.10 -9.50
C SER A 36 -31.61 12.37 -10.00
N GLY A 37 -30.74 12.26 -11.03
CA GLY A 37 -29.87 13.35 -11.47
C GLY A 37 -28.71 13.66 -10.50
N GLU A 38 -28.54 12.86 -9.46
CA GLU A 38 -27.52 13.04 -8.44
C GLU A 38 -26.14 12.66 -8.97
N LYS A 39 -25.07 13.23 -8.39
CA LYS A 39 -23.69 12.88 -8.78
C LYS A 39 -23.36 11.46 -8.34
N LEU A 40 -22.73 10.67 -9.23
CA LEU A 40 -22.37 9.27 -8.99
C LEU A 40 -21.64 9.07 -7.64
N GLY A 41 -20.66 9.92 -7.33
CA GLY A 41 -19.93 9.83 -6.07
C GLY A 41 -20.83 9.93 -4.83
N ARG A 42 -21.83 10.83 -4.84
CA ARG A 42 -22.81 10.94 -3.75
C ARG A 42 -23.64 9.69 -3.56
N ILE A 43 -24.11 9.11 -4.66
CA ILE A 43 -24.92 7.88 -4.65
C ILE A 43 -24.09 6.73 -4.04
N LEU A 44 -22.83 6.59 -4.45
CA LEU A 44 -21.94 5.55 -3.96
C LEU A 44 -21.67 5.67 -2.46
N VAL A 45 -21.45 6.90 -1.96
CA VAL A 45 -21.26 7.17 -0.53
C VAL A 45 -22.54 6.95 0.26
N ALA A 46 -23.69 7.45 -0.22
CA ALA A 46 -24.97 7.28 0.44
C ALA A 46 -25.38 5.80 0.58
N ARG A 47 -24.97 4.96 -0.37
CA ARG A 47 -25.17 3.50 -0.30
C ARG A 47 -24.12 2.77 0.55
N GLY A 48 -23.12 3.49 1.08
CA GLY A 48 -22.04 2.92 1.88
C GLY A 48 -21.09 1.99 1.10
N TRP A 49 -21.11 2.05 -0.25
CA TRP A 49 -20.25 1.20 -1.09
C TRP A 49 -18.84 1.76 -1.23
N VAL A 50 -18.68 3.09 -1.14
CA VAL A 50 -17.41 3.81 -1.21
C VAL A 50 -17.43 4.93 -0.18
N ARG A 51 -16.29 5.26 0.40
CA ARG A 51 -16.14 6.39 1.35
C ARG A 51 -15.74 7.65 0.59
N ASP A 52 -16.08 8.83 1.11
CA ASP A 52 -15.67 10.12 0.53
C ASP A 52 -14.16 10.20 0.30
N LYS A 53 -13.37 9.72 1.27
CA LYS A 53 -11.90 9.71 1.15
C LYS A 53 -11.39 8.86 -0.02
N ASP A 54 -12.06 7.76 -0.33
CA ASP A 54 -11.70 6.88 -1.42
C ASP A 54 -12.00 7.54 -2.78
N ILE A 55 -13.10 8.28 -2.87
CA ILE A 55 -13.45 9.08 -4.05
C ILE A 55 -12.42 10.20 -4.26
N LEU A 56 -12.04 10.92 -3.20
CA LEU A 56 -11.03 11.96 -3.28
C LEU A 56 -9.67 11.40 -3.71
N ALA A 57 -9.27 10.25 -3.16
CA ALA A 57 -8.03 9.58 -3.54
C ALA A 57 -8.01 9.16 -5.03
N VAL A 58 -9.17 8.74 -5.55
CA VAL A 58 -9.32 8.35 -6.96
C VAL A 58 -9.30 9.56 -7.89
N LEU A 59 -9.97 10.66 -7.52
CA LEU A 59 -10.07 11.86 -8.35
C LEU A 59 -8.77 12.69 -8.34
N ASN A 60 -8.11 12.77 -7.19
CA ASN A 60 -6.89 13.56 -7.01
C ASN A 60 -5.61 12.76 -7.23
N GLY A 61 -5.73 11.47 -7.57
CA GLY A 61 -4.59 10.56 -7.57
C GLY A 61 -4.39 9.91 -6.19
N MET A 62 -3.24 9.25 -6.04
CA MET A 62 -2.85 8.50 -4.85
C MET A 62 -1.73 9.26 -4.13
N MET A 63 -1.82 9.37 -2.80
CA MET A 63 -0.68 9.81 -2.00
C MET A 63 0.19 8.60 -1.68
N VAL A 64 1.47 8.69 -1.97
CA VAL A 64 2.43 7.59 -1.84
C VAL A 64 3.60 8.02 -0.96
N VAL A 65 3.94 7.20 0.02
CA VAL A 65 5.23 7.26 0.70
C VAL A 65 6.26 6.56 -0.17
N VAL A 66 7.25 7.31 -0.66
CA VAL A 66 8.38 6.77 -1.43
C VAL A 66 9.55 6.53 -0.49
N PHE A 67 10.14 5.36 -0.58
CA PHE A 67 11.24 4.92 0.26
C PHE A 67 12.27 4.08 -0.52
N HIS A 68 13.50 4.02 -0.01
CA HIS A 68 14.59 3.25 -0.58
C HIS A 68 14.73 1.88 0.08
N LEU A 69 15.01 0.87 -0.74
CA LEU A 69 15.42 -0.46 -0.34
C LEU A 69 16.49 -0.97 -1.31
N ALA A 70 17.67 -1.30 -0.80
CA ALA A 70 18.75 -1.90 -1.57
C ALA A 70 19.12 -1.12 -2.86
N GLY A 71 19.00 0.22 -2.81
CA GLY A 71 19.34 1.11 -3.92
C GLY A 71 18.20 1.40 -4.90
N GLU A 72 17.01 0.84 -4.70
CA GLU A 72 15.84 1.02 -5.55
C GLU A 72 14.70 1.74 -4.81
N ASP A 73 13.86 2.46 -5.56
CA ASP A 73 12.71 3.18 -5.02
C ASP A 73 11.45 2.32 -5.04
N TYR A 74 10.80 2.27 -3.89
CA TYR A 74 9.50 1.62 -3.68
C TYR A 74 8.50 2.60 -3.10
N GLY A 75 7.22 2.27 -3.18
CA GLY A 75 6.17 3.09 -2.61
C GLY A 75 5.07 2.28 -1.93
N VAL A 76 4.41 2.91 -0.96
CA VAL A 76 3.21 2.41 -0.31
C VAL A 76 2.17 3.53 -0.22
N GLU A 77 0.89 3.18 -0.36
CA GLU A 77 -0.20 4.16 -0.25
C GLU A 77 -0.29 4.73 1.17
N THR A 78 -0.35 6.07 1.29
CA THR A 78 -0.40 6.75 2.60
C THR A 78 -1.64 6.43 3.42
N LEU A 79 -2.76 6.06 2.78
CA LEU A 79 -3.99 5.69 3.48
C LEU A 79 -3.82 4.52 4.46
N LEU A 80 -2.81 3.69 4.21
CA LEU A 80 -2.45 2.52 5.00
C LEU A 80 -1.27 2.79 5.94
N VAL A 81 -0.69 4.01 5.89
CA VAL A 81 0.42 4.42 6.73
C VAL A 81 -0.10 5.27 7.88
N ARG A 82 0.14 4.81 9.10
CA ARG A 82 -0.23 5.54 10.33
C ARG A 82 0.80 6.60 10.68
N GLU A 83 2.08 6.23 10.62
CA GLU A 83 3.20 7.10 10.97
C GLU A 83 4.51 6.57 10.38
N ILE A 84 5.50 7.45 10.21
CA ILE A 84 6.86 7.10 9.86
C ILE A 84 7.76 7.51 11.01
N VAL A 85 8.40 6.54 11.64
CA VAL A 85 9.24 6.77 12.82
C VAL A 85 10.70 6.44 12.54
N ARG A 86 11.64 6.93 13.35
CA ARG A 86 12.99 6.42 13.37
C ARG A 86 12.96 4.93 13.63
N HIS A 87 13.81 4.21 12.90
CA HIS A 87 13.96 2.79 13.19
C HIS A 87 14.54 2.61 14.60
N GLN A 88 13.95 1.70 15.35
CA GLN A 88 14.38 1.28 16.68
C GLN A 88 14.77 -0.18 16.59
N GLU A 89 15.77 -0.58 17.37
CA GLU A 89 16.16 -1.98 17.48
C GLU A 89 14.97 -2.80 17.98
N ALA A 90 14.58 -3.79 17.19
CA ALA A 90 13.46 -4.65 17.50
C ALA A 90 13.94 -5.78 18.46
N ARG A 91 13.09 -6.14 19.42
CA ARG A 91 13.32 -7.32 20.25
C ARG A 91 13.10 -8.58 19.41
N PRO A 92 14.14 -9.40 19.15
CA PRO A 92 14.01 -10.55 18.29
C PRO A 92 13.05 -11.58 18.88
N LEU A 93 12.37 -12.32 18.00
CA LEU A 93 11.48 -13.43 18.36
C LEU A 93 12.20 -14.75 18.07
N PRO A 94 12.19 -15.71 19.01
CA PRO A 94 12.68 -17.06 18.76
C PRO A 94 11.94 -17.71 17.56
N GLU A 95 12.67 -18.46 16.76
CA GLU A 95 12.13 -19.19 15.60
C GLU A 95 11.40 -18.36 14.54
N ALA A 96 11.53 -17.02 14.59
CA ALA A 96 10.95 -16.13 13.60
C ALA A 96 11.67 -16.27 12.25
N PRO A 97 10.95 -16.10 11.12
CA PRO A 97 11.59 -16.07 9.82
C PRO A 97 12.56 -14.89 9.71
N ALA A 98 13.64 -15.05 8.92
CA ALA A 98 14.73 -14.08 8.83
C ALA A 98 14.32 -12.66 8.42
N TRP A 99 13.17 -12.49 7.78
CA TRP A 99 12.60 -11.20 7.39
C TRP A 99 11.79 -10.54 8.50
N LEU A 100 11.41 -11.26 9.58
CA LEU A 100 10.78 -10.68 10.76
C LEU A 100 11.87 -10.31 11.75
N GLU A 101 12.13 -9.01 11.89
CA GLU A 101 13.21 -8.49 12.72
C GLU A 101 12.93 -8.68 14.22
N GLY A 102 11.66 -8.56 14.61
CA GLY A 102 11.23 -8.70 16.00
C GLY A 102 10.04 -7.81 16.31
N LEU A 103 9.96 -7.40 17.57
CA LEU A 103 8.88 -6.56 18.12
C LEU A 103 9.43 -5.22 18.60
N ILE A 104 8.68 -4.16 18.39
CA ILE A 104 8.92 -2.83 19.00
C ILE A 104 7.73 -2.40 19.83
N ASP A 105 7.96 -1.53 20.83
CA ASP A 105 6.89 -0.77 21.46
C ASP A 105 6.64 0.50 20.65
N TYR A 106 5.43 0.60 20.12
CA TYR A 106 4.97 1.79 19.45
C TYR A 106 3.77 2.38 20.20
N ARG A 107 4.02 3.39 21.03
CA ARG A 107 3.00 4.08 21.85
C ARG A 107 2.17 3.12 22.72
N GLY A 108 2.82 2.15 23.36
CA GLY A 108 2.18 1.14 24.19
C GLY A 108 1.52 0.00 23.41
N LEU A 109 1.70 -0.05 22.10
CA LEU A 109 1.30 -1.17 21.24
C LEU A 109 2.52 -1.99 20.88
N VAL A 110 2.43 -3.31 21.01
CA VAL A 110 3.46 -4.22 20.52
C VAL A 110 3.27 -4.41 19.02
N VAL A 111 4.26 -3.96 18.24
CA VAL A 111 4.20 -3.96 16.78
C VAL A 111 5.32 -4.84 16.22
N PRO A 112 4.99 -5.88 15.43
CA PRO A 112 6.00 -6.68 14.74
C PRO A 112 6.64 -5.86 13.60
N VAL A 113 7.98 -5.98 13.47
CA VAL A 113 8.77 -5.27 12.47
C VAL A 113 9.26 -6.23 11.40
N VAL A 114 8.94 -5.93 10.17
CA VAL A 114 9.35 -6.65 8.96
C VAL A 114 10.48 -5.88 8.28
N ASP A 115 11.63 -6.52 8.08
CA ASP A 115 12.67 -6.05 7.16
C ASP A 115 12.15 -6.26 5.72
N LEU A 116 11.69 -5.18 5.09
CA LEU A 116 11.12 -5.25 3.74
C LEU A 116 12.14 -5.72 2.70
N GLY A 117 13.41 -5.35 2.83
CA GLY A 117 14.45 -5.81 1.92
C GLY A 117 14.55 -7.33 1.93
N ARG A 118 14.69 -7.93 3.10
CA ARG A 118 14.73 -9.40 3.25
C ARG A 118 13.42 -10.05 2.81
N ARG A 119 12.28 -9.43 3.11
CA ARG A 119 10.98 -9.96 2.72
C ARG A 119 10.80 -10.01 1.21
N LEU A 120 11.34 -9.04 0.49
CA LEU A 120 11.34 -8.97 -0.97
C LEU A 120 12.45 -9.83 -1.62
N GLY A 121 13.28 -10.49 -0.81
CA GLY A 121 14.43 -11.28 -1.32
C GLY A 121 15.60 -10.42 -1.80
N LEU A 122 15.65 -9.17 -1.37
CA LEU A 122 16.75 -8.23 -1.60
C LEU A 122 17.79 -8.36 -0.48
N ALA A 123 18.88 -7.59 -0.57
CA ALA A 123 19.72 -7.35 0.60
C ALA A 123 18.85 -6.77 1.71
N GLY A 124 19.10 -7.17 2.96
CA GLY A 124 18.36 -6.62 4.11
C GLY A 124 18.51 -5.10 4.19
N ALA A 125 17.55 -4.45 4.82
CA ALA A 125 17.57 -3.01 4.97
C ALA A 125 18.87 -2.54 5.63
N SER A 126 19.46 -1.46 5.08
CA SER A 126 20.69 -0.88 5.61
C SER A 126 20.45 -0.34 7.01
N GLY A 127 21.39 -0.59 7.93
CA GLY A 127 21.40 0.05 9.24
C GLY A 127 21.81 1.51 9.14
N GLY A 128 21.65 2.26 10.22
CA GLY A 128 22.13 3.63 10.37
C GLY A 128 21.02 4.64 10.60
N ASP A 129 21.42 5.91 10.74
CA ASP A 129 20.50 7.01 11.15
C ASP A 129 19.39 7.31 10.12
N ALA A 130 19.58 6.94 8.86
CA ALA A 130 18.60 7.11 7.80
C ALA A 130 17.45 6.09 7.87
N ALA A 131 17.66 4.94 8.52
CA ALA A 131 16.67 3.87 8.59
C ALA A 131 15.36 4.35 9.23
N ARG A 132 14.25 3.91 8.64
CA ARG A 132 12.90 4.25 9.13
C ARG A 132 12.07 2.99 9.28
N THR A 133 11.08 3.10 10.17
CA THR A 133 10.00 2.14 10.30
C THR A 133 8.70 2.82 9.91
N ILE A 134 8.08 2.34 8.86
CA ILE A 134 6.76 2.80 8.42
C ILE A 134 5.74 1.97 9.20
N ILE A 135 4.97 2.62 10.06
CA ILE A 135 3.88 1.97 10.78
C ILE A 135 2.70 1.85 9.83
N TYR A 136 2.45 0.62 9.43
CA TYR A 136 1.43 0.24 8.45
C TYR A 136 0.24 -0.39 9.15
N GLU A 137 -0.96 -0.03 8.75
CA GLU A 137 -2.22 -0.54 9.28
C GLU A 137 -3.12 -0.97 8.11
N GLY A 138 -2.98 -2.24 7.73
CA GLY A 138 -3.71 -2.82 6.59
C GLY A 138 -5.09 -3.36 6.94
N ALA A 139 -5.63 -4.21 6.06
CA ALA A 139 -7.00 -4.72 6.11
C ALA A 139 -7.35 -5.49 7.41
N GLY A 140 -6.36 -6.03 8.14
CA GLY A 140 -6.56 -6.78 9.38
C GLY A 140 -6.64 -5.95 10.66
N ALA A 141 -6.68 -4.62 10.58
CA ALA A 141 -6.65 -3.69 11.74
C ALA A 141 -5.44 -3.88 12.68
N ARG A 142 -4.45 -4.66 12.29
CA ARG A 142 -3.20 -4.87 13.03
C ARG A 142 -2.11 -3.95 12.47
N ALA A 143 -1.40 -3.27 13.37
CA ALA A 143 -0.26 -2.46 12.99
C ALA A 143 0.97 -3.34 12.74
N TRP A 144 1.74 -3.00 11.70
CA TRP A 144 3.01 -3.59 11.33
C TRP A 144 4.06 -2.51 11.18
N GLY A 145 5.28 -2.78 11.58
CA GLY A 145 6.42 -1.95 11.27
C GLY A 145 7.12 -2.45 10.01
N LEU A 146 7.23 -1.62 8.99
CA LEU A 146 7.97 -1.93 7.77
C LEU A 146 9.32 -1.21 7.83
N ARG A 147 10.40 -1.93 8.09
CA ARG A 147 11.74 -1.37 8.09
C ARG A 147 12.22 -1.13 6.66
N VAL A 148 12.70 0.07 6.40
CA VAL A 148 13.26 0.54 5.12
C VAL A 148 14.58 1.25 5.33
N ASP A 149 15.42 1.36 4.28
CA ASP A 149 16.73 2.05 4.36
C ASP A 149 16.56 3.54 4.64
N SER A 150 15.63 4.18 3.94
CA SER A 150 15.26 5.58 4.18
C SER A 150 13.90 5.88 3.56
N VAL A 151 13.26 6.95 4.00
CA VAL A 151 12.07 7.51 3.35
C VAL A 151 12.48 8.78 2.62
N SER A 152 12.17 8.85 1.31
CA SER A 152 12.57 9.95 0.44
C SER A 152 11.54 11.09 0.46
N ALA A 153 10.27 10.75 0.26
CA ALA A 153 9.21 11.75 0.13
C ALA A 153 7.82 11.15 0.36
N VAL A 154 6.85 12.03 0.58
CA VAL A 154 5.43 11.73 0.43
C VAL A 154 4.95 12.54 -0.76
N VAL A 155 4.50 11.87 -1.82
CA VAL A 155 4.17 12.51 -3.09
C VAL A 155 2.74 12.17 -3.51
N GLN A 156 2.12 13.11 -4.21
CA GLN A 156 0.87 12.87 -4.91
C GLN A 156 1.17 12.31 -6.30
N VAL A 157 0.60 11.17 -6.61
CA VAL A 157 0.71 10.49 -7.89
C VAL A 157 -0.62 10.61 -8.61
N ALA A 158 -0.64 11.32 -9.72
CA ALA A 158 -1.84 11.47 -10.54
C ALA A 158 -2.21 10.12 -11.19
N SER A 159 -3.49 9.93 -11.51
CA SER A 159 -3.96 8.66 -12.10
C SER A 159 -3.27 8.31 -13.43
N GLU A 160 -2.85 9.32 -14.19
CA GLU A 160 -2.12 9.16 -15.45
C GLU A 160 -0.67 8.69 -15.27
N GLN A 161 -0.13 8.85 -14.07
CA GLN A 161 1.21 8.41 -13.69
C GLN A 161 1.22 6.99 -13.13
N LEU A 162 0.03 6.38 -12.92
CA LEU A 162 -0.14 5.05 -12.40
C LEU A 162 -0.33 4.05 -13.53
N ASP A 163 0.51 3.03 -13.57
CA ASP A 163 0.36 1.86 -14.42
C ASP A 163 -0.04 0.65 -13.55
N SER A 164 -1.01 -0.15 -14.02
CA SER A 164 -1.41 -1.36 -13.30
C SER A 164 -0.29 -2.40 -13.28
N ALA A 165 -0.22 -3.20 -12.22
CA ALA A 165 0.77 -4.28 -12.07
C ALA A 165 0.72 -5.34 -13.21
N GLN A 166 -0.34 -5.36 -14.01
CA GLN A 166 -0.52 -6.30 -15.13
C GLN A 166 0.35 -5.98 -16.36
N GLY A 167 1.07 -4.86 -16.38
CA GLY A 167 1.87 -4.39 -17.52
C GLY A 167 3.20 -5.11 -17.77
N GLY A 168 3.45 -6.29 -17.18
CA GLY A 168 4.68 -7.07 -17.47
C GLY A 168 5.97 -6.41 -16.92
N TRP A 169 5.89 -5.48 -16.01
CA TRP A 169 7.01 -4.86 -15.34
C TRP A 169 7.66 -5.87 -14.39
N GLY A 170 8.47 -6.74 -14.97
CA GLY A 170 9.26 -7.69 -14.21
C GLY A 170 10.34 -6.99 -13.40
N LEU A 171 10.00 -6.53 -12.21
CA LEU A 171 11.02 -6.43 -11.16
C LEU A 171 11.50 -7.86 -10.94
N LYS A 172 12.71 -8.15 -11.42
CA LYS A 172 13.26 -9.51 -11.48
C LYS A 172 13.09 -10.18 -10.12
N GLY A 173 12.23 -11.18 -10.08
CA GLY A 173 12.05 -12.05 -8.92
C GLY A 173 10.90 -11.73 -7.97
N LEU A 174 10.18 -10.63 -8.12
CA LEU A 174 9.04 -10.33 -7.24
C LEU A 174 7.75 -10.97 -7.76
N PRO A 175 6.98 -11.67 -6.91
CA PRO A 175 5.64 -12.15 -7.26
C PRO A 175 4.73 -10.97 -7.64
N ALA A 176 4.01 -11.08 -8.76
CA ALA A 176 3.13 -10.00 -9.25
C ALA A 176 2.08 -9.55 -8.21
N ARG A 177 1.60 -10.47 -7.35
CA ARG A 177 0.65 -10.15 -6.27
C ARG A 177 1.20 -9.18 -5.22
N TRP A 178 2.53 -9.07 -5.07
CA TRP A 178 3.18 -8.15 -4.14
C TRP A 178 3.27 -6.72 -4.68
N LEU A 179 2.87 -6.51 -5.94
CA LEU A 179 2.83 -5.21 -6.59
C LEU A 179 1.37 -4.73 -6.72
N ALA A 180 1.10 -3.56 -6.21
CA ALA A 180 -0.17 -2.85 -6.43
C ALA A 180 -0.17 -2.11 -7.79
N GLY A 181 1.02 -1.74 -8.29
CA GLY A 181 1.20 -1.02 -9.54
C GLY A 181 2.59 -0.40 -9.66
N MET A 182 2.73 0.49 -10.63
CA MET A 182 3.93 1.30 -10.84
C MET A 182 3.53 2.77 -10.89
N ALA A 183 4.31 3.64 -10.25
CA ALA A 183 4.16 5.09 -10.34
C ALA A 183 5.31 5.69 -11.14
N ARG A 184 5.02 6.58 -12.09
CA ARG A 184 6.04 7.34 -12.83
C ARG A 184 6.25 8.70 -12.18
N LEU A 185 7.39 8.90 -11.54
CA LEU A 185 7.74 10.10 -10.79
C LEU A 185 9.02 10.71 -11.33
N GLY A 186 8.94 11.91 -11.92
CA GLY A 186 10.13 12.65 -12.37
C GLY A 186 11.04 11.89 -13.34
N GLY A 187 10.50 10.97 -14.15
CA GLY A 187 11.28 10.12 -15.06
C GLY A 187 11.75 8.80 -14.45
N THR A 188 11.51 8.56 -13.16
CA THR A 188 11.81 7.29 -12.47
C THR A 188 10.53 6.48 -12.28
N SER A 189 10.64 5.16 -12.39
CA SER A 189 9.54 4.25 -12.09
C SER A 189 9.68 3.73 -10.66
N VAL A 190 8.64 3.93 -9.84
CA VAL A 190 8.56 3.50 -8.45
C VAL A 190 7.58 2.34 -8.35
N ALA A 191 8.01 1.21 -7.81
CA ALA A 191 7.16 0.05 -7.60
C ALA A 191 6.26 0.26 -6.37
N LEU A 192 4.95 0.24 -6.57
CA LEU A 192 3.99 0.33 -5.49
C LEU A 192 3.74 -1.06 -4.91
N LEU A 193 3.99 -1.22 -3.62
CA LEU A 193 3.86 -2.50 -2.94
C LEU A 193 2.42 -2.74 -2.45
N ASN A 194 1.94 -3.96 -2.65
CA ASN A 194 0.77 -4.50 -1.97
C ASN A 194 1.24 -5.15 -0.67
N VAL A 195 1.29 -4.36 0.40
CA VAL A 195 1.82 -4.80 1.68
C VAL A 195 0.94 -5.87 2.33
N ASP A 196 -0.39 -5.81 2.16
CA ASP A 196 -1.29 -6.83 2.67
C ASP A 196 -0.95 -8.21 2.09
N GLU A 197 -0.69 -8.32 0.79
CA GLU A 197 -0.25 -9.55 0.15
C GLU A 197 1.16 -9.97 0.57
N LEU A 198 2.05 -9.00 0.80
CA LEU A 198 3.38 -9.27 1.34
C LEU A 198 3.32 -9.88 2.74
N LEU A 199 2.39 -9.41 3.56
CA LEU A 199 2.19 -9.85 4.93
C LEU A 199 1.33 -11.13 5.03
N ALA A 200 0.42 -11.38 4.09
CA ALA A 200 -0.51 -12.53 4.10
C ALA A 200 0.18 -13.89 3.86
N ALA A 201 1.41 -13.95 3.37
CA ALA A 201 2.08 -15.20 3.03
C ALA A 201 2.54 -16.00 4.27
N GLY A 202 1.64 -16.72 4.85
CA GLY A 202 1.78 -18.03 5.56
C GLY A 202 2.62 -18.13 6.83
N ALA A 203 3.58 -17.24 7.10
CA ALA A 203 4.48 -17.37 8.25
C ALA A 203 4.11 -16.45 9.45
N LEU A 204 3.11 -15.60 9.26
CA LEU A 204 2.78 -14.53 10.21
C LEU A 204 1.83 -14.97 11.32
N GLU A 205 0.96 -15.94 11.07
CA GLU A 205 0.06 -16.44 12.10
C GLU A 205 0.83 -17.08 13.26
N SER A 206 1.90 -17.81 12.96
CA SER A 206 2.73 -18.43 14.01
C SER A 206 3.54 -17.41 14.82
N ALA A 207 4.12 -16.40 14.16
CA ALA A 207 4.92 -15.38 14.83
C ALA A 207 4.07 -14.44 15.70
N VAL A 208 2.83 -14.23 15.31
CA VAL A 208 1.88 -13.37 16.01
C VAL A 208 1.29 -14.07 17.24
N VAL A 209 0.97 -15.34 17.14
CA VAL A 209 0.52 -16.15 18.28
C VAL A 209 1.60 -16.23 19.35
N LEU A 210 2.88 -16.30 18.95
CA LEU A 210 4.01 -16.26 19.88
C LEU A 210 4.16 -14.88 20.56
N ALA A 211 3.84 -13.79 19.87
CA ALA A 211 3.90 -12.44 20.45
C ALA A 211 2.78 -12.19 21.48
N GLU A 212 1.60 -12.78 21.27
CA GLU A 212 0.48 -12.67 22.19
C GLU A 212 0.59 -13.65 23.38
N GLY A 213 1.22 -14.81 23.17
CA GLY A 213 1.44 -15.83 24.20
C GLY A 213 2.65 -15.60 25.12
N GLY A 214 3.55 -14.70 24.75
CA GLY A 214 4.78 -14.39 25.50
C GLY A 214 4.68 -13.24 26.51
N LEU A 215 3.48 -12.71 26.75
CA LEU A 215 3.18 -11.63 27.69
C LEU A 215 2.47 -12.11 28.98
N LEU A 216 2.60 -13.40 29.34
CA LEU A 216 2.19 -13.93 30.65
C LEU A 216 3.41 -14.24 31.51
#